data_63464ac04d8736a27fbc4fd22f78ebe0
#
_entry.id   63464ac04d8736a27fbc4fd22f78ebe0
#
_cell.length_a   1.000
_cell.length_b   1.000
_cell.length_c   1.000
_cell.angle_alpha   90.00
_cell.angle_beta   90.00
_cell.angle_gamma   90.00
#
_symmetry.space_group_name_H-M   'P 1'
#
loop_
_entity.id
_entity.type
_entity.pdbx_description
1 polymer ?
#
loop_
_entity_poly.entity_id
_entity_poly.type
_entity_poly.pdbx_seq_one_letter_code
_entity_poly.pdbx_strand_id
1 'polypeptide(L)'
;MRLTDAISIRSRRRKLALFLDEMRPAEATTVLDVGVDEVSLGEGGGQSGCTTHNFLEERYPWPERLTALGLHDGTRFRERYPRIAYVQGDACSLPFPDASFDVVHSNAVIEHVGGRERQAAFVDEALRVGRRVFLTTPNRWFPVEVHTRLPLVHWLPESLAGRAYDVVGKSWARDNHLLGPADFRSLFPGAVEIRNLGLTLVAIT
;
A
#
# COMPACT_ATOMS: atom_id res chain seq x y z
N MET A 1 -21.09 0.70 -12.43
CA MET A 1 -20.06 0.47 -11.38
C MET A 1 -20.30 -0.91 -10.79
N ARG A 2 -19.31 -1.79 -10.85
CA ARG A 2 -19.43 -3.15 -10.29
C ARG A 2 -19.43 -3.06 -8.76
N LEU A 3 -20.11 -3.97 -8.07
CA LEU A 3 -20.16 -4.02 -6.58
C LEU A 3 -18.75 -4.04 -5.97
N THR A 4 -17.84 -4.77 -6.58
CA THR A 4 -16.42 -4.85 -6.18
C THR A 4 -15.70 -3.50 -6.23
N ASP A 5 -16.04 -2.64 -7.19
CA ASP A 5 -15.45 -1.31 -7.31
C ASP A 5 -15.93 -0.39 -6.19
N ALA A 6 -17.22 -0.49 -5.85
CA ALA A 6 -17.80 0.25 -4.73
C ALA A 6 -17.16 -0.13 -3.38
N ILE A 7 -16.92 -1.43 -3.15
CA ILE A 7 -16.24 -1.94 -1.94
C ILE A 7 -14.79 -1.40 -1.90
N SER A 8 -14.08 -1.46 -3.01
CA SER A 8 -12.70 -0.97 -3.11
C SER A 8 -12.60 0.53 -2.83
N ILE A 9 -13.48 1.34 -3.43
CA ILE A 9 -13.55 2.79 -3.20
C ILE A 9 -13.89 3.10 -1.74
N ARG A 10 -14.84 2.37 -1.14
CA ARG A 10 -15.20 2.55 0.28
C ARG A 10 -14.02 2.22 1.20
N SER A 11 -13.27 1.15 0.90
CA SER A 11 -12.07 0.77 1.66
C SER A 11 -11.00 1.85 1.59
N ARG A 12 -10.71 2.40 0.40
CA ARG A 12 -9.74 3.49 0.22
C ARG A 12 -10.14 4.75 0.96
N ARG A 13 -11.41 5.17 0.87
CA ARG A 13 -11.93 6.32 1.62
C ARG A 13 -11.79 6.14 3.13
N ARG A 14 -12.08 4.94 3.63
CA ARG A 14 -11.93 4.62 5.06
C ARG A 14 -10.47 4.67 5.50
N LYS A 15 -9.54 4.16 4.69
CA LYS A 15 -8.09 4.21 4.96
C LYS A 15 -7.58 5.66 4.97
N LEU A 16 -7.99 6.47 3.99
CA LEU A 16 -7.62 7.89 3.95
C LEU A 16 -8.16 8.65 5.16
N ALA A 17 -9.43 8.44 5.52
CA ALA A 17 -10.02 9.08 6.71
C ALA A 17 -9.26 8.67 7.97
N LEU A 18 -8.92 7.38 8.13
CA LEU A 18 -8.13 6.90 9.25
C LEU A 18 -6.71 7.50 9.25
N PHE A 19 -6.06 7.60 8.10
CA PHE A 19 -4.75 8.23 7.97
C PHE A 19 -4.79 9.70 8.44
N LEU A 20 -5.76 10.47 7.99
CA LEU A 20 -5.90 11.88 8.37
C LEU A 20 -6.24 12.04 9.87
N ASP A 21 -7.05 11.16 10.44
CA ASP A 21 -7.43 11.19 11.86
C ASP A 21 -6.26 10.81 12.77
N GLU A 22 -5.52 9.76 12.43
CA GLU A 22 -4.42 9.25 13.25
C GLU A 22 -3.14 10.05 13.10
N MET A 23 -2.76 10.38 11.87
CA MET A 23 -1.52 11.11 11.60
C MET A 23 -1.67 12.61 11.85
N ARG A 24 -2.89 13.16 11.73
CA ARG A 24 -3.22 14.58 11.92
C ARG A 24 -2.22 15.50 11.22
N PRO A 25 -1.96 15.29 9.93
CA PRO A 25 -0.97 16.08 9.22
C PRO A 25 -1.39 17.55 9.20
N ALA A 26 -0.43 18.45 9.42
CA ALA A 26 -0.55 19.89 9.22
C ALA A 26 0.09 20.29 7.89
N GLU A 27 -0.02 21.56 7.51
CA GLU A 27 0.57 22.10 6.27
C GLU A 27 2.09 21.88 6.18
N ALA A 28 2.79 21.88 7.31
CA ALA A 28 4.23 21.65 7.36
C ALA A 28 4.63 20.16 7.36
N THR A 29 3.67 19.23 7.53
CA THR A 29 3.95 17.80 7.66
C THR A 29 4.44 17.21 6.35
N THR A 30 5.64 16.65 6.36
CA THR A 30 6.24 15.94 5.22
C THR A 30 5.80 14.48 5.22
N VAL A 31 5.31 14.00 4.07
CA VAL A 31 4.84 12.63 3.92
C VAL A 31 5.57 11.95 2.76
N LEU A 32 6.10 10.75 2.99
CA LEU A 32 6.55 9.85 1.94
C LEU A 32 5.45 8.82 1.67
N ASP A 33 4.94 8.75 0.43
CA ASP A 33 4.07 7.66 -0.01
C ASP A 33 4.87 6.63 -0.81
N VAL A 34 4.97 5.41 -0.27
CA VAL A 34 5.79 4.34 -0.82
C VAL A 34 4.94 3.37 -1.61
N GLY A 35 5.31 3.15 -2.88
CA GLY A 35 4.69 2.18 -3.76
C GLY A 35 3.54 2.75 -4.58
N VAL A 36 3.69 3.97 -5.08
CA VAL A 36 2.72 4.57 -5.99
C VAL A 36 2.65 3.82 -7.33
N ASP A 37 1.46 3.77 -7.91
CA ASP A 37 1.16 2.99 -9.10
C ASP A 37 1.06 3.90 -10.34
N GLU A 38 1.89 3.61 -11.36
CA GLU A 38 1.81 4.25 -12.67
C GLU A 38 0.93 3.48 -13.66
N VAL A 39 0.73 2.18 -13.45
CA VAL A 39 -0.01 1.34 -14.39
C VAL A 39 -1.49 1.74 -14.44
N SER A 40 -2.07 2.07 -13.30
CA SER A 40 -3.46 2.56 -13.23
C SER A 40 -3.66 3.94 -13.84
N LEU A 41 -2.60 4.67 -14.18
CA LEU A 41 -2.62 5.97 -14.86
C LEU A 41 -2.62 5.86 -16.39
N GLY A 42 -2.60 4.64 -16.96
CA GLY A 42 -2.65 4.38 -18.39
C GLY A 42 -3.97 4.74 -19.04
N GLU A 43 -4.06 4.51 -20.37
CA GLU A 43 -5.21 4.82 -21.20
C GLU A 43 -6.52 4.26 -20.61
N GLY A 44 -7.40 5.14 -20.18
CA GLY A 44 -8.68 4.82 -19.53
C GLY A 44 -8.73 5.01 -18.01
N GLY A 45 -7.58 5.29 -17.35
CA GLY A 45 -7.50 5.51 -15.89
C GLY A 45 -8.01 6.88 -15.40
N GLY A 46 -8.57 7.69 -16.26
CA GLY A 46 -9.00 9.07 -15.97
C GLY A 46 -10.25 9.22 -15.10
N GLN A 47 -10.57 8.28 -14.21
CA GLN A 47 -11.70 8.42 -13.29
C GLN A 47 -11.26 9.09 -11.99
N SER A 48 -11.72 10.30 -11.82
CA SER A 48 -11.56 11.14 -10.62
C SER A 48 -12.02 10.44 -9.33
N GLY A 49 -11.22 10.51 -8.30
CA GLY A 49 -11.68 10.35 -6.93
C GLY A 49 -11.64 8.93 -6.32
N CYS A 50 -10.52 8.52 -5.71
CA CYS A 50 -10.32 7.23 -5.02
C CYS A 50 -10.56 5.97 -5.88
N THR A 51 -10.56 6.13 -7.19
CA THR A 51 -10.71 5.03 -8.15
C THR A 51 -9.37 4.41 -8.50
N THR A 52 -8.28 5.16 -8.38
CA THR A 52 -6.91 4.71 -8.57
C THR A 52 -6.31 4.18 -7.27
N HIS A 53 -5.15 3.52 -7.37
CA HIS A 53 -4.36 3.13 -6.20
C HIS A 53 -3.74 4.36 -5.51
N ASN A 54 -3.51 5.44 -6.25
CA ASN A 54 -2.92 6.71 -5.79
C ASN A 54 -3.98 7.65 -5.16
N PHE A 55 -4.77 7.13 -4.23
CA PHE A 55 -5.86 7.90 -3.61
C PHE A 55 -5.36 8.96 -2.62
N LEU A 56 -4.16 8.80 -2.08
CA LEU A 56 -3.53 9.80 -1.22
C LEU A 56 -3.18 11.03 -2.06
N GLU A 57 -2.50 10.84 -3.18
CA GLU A 57 -2.10 11.91 -4.11
C GLU A 57 -3.28 12.69 -4.65
N GLU A 58 -4.42 12.02 -4.83
CA GLU A 58 -5.64 12.68 -5.31
C GLU A 58 -6.35 13.52 -4.24
N ARG A 59 -6.08 13.29 -2.96
CA ARG A 59 -6.89 13.82 -1.86
C ARG A 59 -6.11 14.47 -0.74
N TYR A 60 -4.79 14.34 -0.73
CA TYR A 60 -3.98 14.98 0.31
C TYR A 60 -4.04 16.51 0.19
N PRO A 61 -4.31 17.22 1.29
CA PRO A 61 -4.53 18.68 1.21
C PRO A 61 -3.30 19.50 0.78
N TRP A 62 -2.11 18.99 1.03
CA TRP A 62 -0.83 19.66 0.77
C TRP A 62 0.08 18.84 -0.14
N PRO A 63 -0.23 18.73 -1.44
CA PRO A 63 0.52 17.87 -2.37
C PRO A 63 2.00 18.21 -2.46
N GLU A 64 2.42 19.46 -2.19
CA GLU A 64 3.84 19.88 -2.17
C GLU A 64 4.62 19.28 -0.99
N ARG A 65 3.93 18.73 0.00
CA ARG A 65 4.51 18.04 1.15
C ARG A 65 4.55 16.52 0.97
N LEU A 66 3.98 16.02 -0.14
CA LEU A 66 4.12 14.63 -0.53
C LEU A 66 5.38 14.41 -1.36
N THR A 67 6.09 13.34 -1.03
CA THR A 67 7.06 12.70 -1.91
C THR A 67 6.54 11.31 -2.20
N ALA A 68 6.43 10.95 -3.46
CA ALA A 68 6.00 9.64 -3.92
C ALA A 68 7.21 8.82 -4.34
N LEU A 69 7.26 7.54 -3.94
CA LEU A 69 8.28 6.60 -4.36
C LEU A 69 7.64 5.43 -5.10
N GLY A 70 8.17 5.12 -6.29
CA GLY A 70 7.74 4.00 -7.11
C GLY A 70 8.91 3.29 -7.79
N LEU A 71 8.68 2.09 -8.30
CA LEU A 71 9.70 1.26 -8.97
C LEU A 71 10.03 1.75 -10.39
N HIS A 72 9.10 2.44 -11.06
CA HIS A 72 9.23 2.87 -12.45
C HIS A 72 9.80 4.29 -12.55
N ASP A 73 9.98 4.79 -13.77
CA ASP A 73 10.59 6.09 -14.03
C ASP A 73 9.74 7.30 -13.61
N GLY A 74 8.46 7.11 -13.32
CA GLY A 74 7.56 8.14 -12.83
C GLY A 74 7.09 9.15 -13.88
N THR A 75 7.28 8.92 -15.17
CA THR A 75 6.90 9.84 -16.23
C THR A 75 5.41 10.18 -16.17
N ARG A 76 4.54 9.16 -16.19
CA ARG A 76 3.07 9.35 -16.11
C ARG A 76 2.62 9.90 -14.77
N PHE A 77 3.33 9.54 -13.70
CA PHE A 77 3.03 10.05 -12.37
C PHE A 77 3.27 11.57 -12.30
N ARG A 78 4.43 12.05 -12.77
CA ARG A 78 4.77 13.49 -12.79
C ARG A 78 3.82 14.30 -13.67
N GLU A 79 3.41 13.76 -14.81
CA GLU A 79 2.39 14.37 -15.66
C GLU A 79 1.05 14.55 -14.96
N ARG A 80 0.64 13.52 -14.19
CA ARG A 80 -0.65 13.53 -13.49
C ARG A 80 -0.64 14.34 -12.20
N TYR A 81 0.49 14.33 -11.46
CA TYR A 81 0.64 14.97 -10.16
C TYR A 81 1.85 15.91 -10.13
N PRO A 82 1.86 17.00 -10.91
CA PRO A 82 3.05 17.86 -11.09
C PRO A 82 3.49 18.61 -9.84
N ARG A 83 2.65 18.64 -8.78
CA ARG A 83 2.95 19.27 -7.49
C ARG A 83 3.56 18.30 -6.48
N ILE A 84 3.65 17.02 -6.79
CA ILE A 84 4.17 15.99 -5.91
C ILE A 84 5.57 15.60 -6.39
N ALA A 85 6.55 15.60 -5.49
CA ALA A 85 7.89 15.11 -5.79
C ALA A 85 7.85 13.60 -6.04
N TYR A 86 8.56 13.11 -7.06
CA TYR A 86 8.64 11.69 -7.36
C TYR A 86 10.08 11.22 -7.35
N VAL A 87 10.32 10.08 -6.70
CA VAL A 87 11.61 9.40 -6.63
C VAL A 87 11.43 7.97 -7.09
N GLN A 88 12.28 7.52 -8.00
CA GLN A 88 12.37 6.11 -8.36
C GLN A 88 13.22 5.37 -7.34
N GLY A 89 12.74 4.26 -6.79
CA GLY A 89 13.48 3.49 -5.80
C GLY A 89 12.81 2.19 -5.38
N ASP A 90 13.59 1.35 -4.69
CA ASP A 90 13.11 0.12 -4.05
C ASP A 90 12.62 0.46 -2.63
N ALA A 91 11.42 0.05 -2.30
CA ALA A 91 10.82 0.21 -0.98
C ALA A 91 11.60 -0.48 0.17
N CYS A 92 12.40 -1.49 -0.17
CA CYS A 92 13.28 -2.19 0.79
C CYS A 92 14.68 -1.58 0.91
N SER A 93 14.95 -0.45 0.22
CA SER A 93 16.22 0.31 0.28
C SER A 93 15.95 1.75 -0.12
N LEU A 94 15.35 2.51 0.79
CA LEU A 94 14.86 3.87 0.52
C LEU A 94 16.04 4.86 0.39
N PRO A 95 16.10 5.67 -0.70
CA PRO A 95 17.21 6.58 -0.95
C PRO A 95 17.10 7.88 -0.15
N PHE A 96 16.70 7.79 1.12
CA PHE A 96 16.51 8.94 1.99
C PHE A 96 17.29 8.79 3.30
N PRO A 97 17.74 9.89 3.93
CA PRO A 97 18.33 9.87 5.25
C PRO A 97 17.33 9.42 6.34
N ASP A 98 17.87 9.03 7.50
CA ASP A 98 17.06 8.70 8.67
C ASP A 98 16.17 9.88 9.09
N ALA A 99 14.94 9.60 9.51
CA ALA A 99 13.96 10.55 10.01
C ALA A 99 13.73 11.77 9.09
N SER A 100 13.87 11.58 7.76
CA SER A 100 13.69 12.64 6.76
C SER A 100 12.22 13.01 6.48
N PHE A 101 11.29 12.17 6.93
CA PHE A 101 9.85 12.43 6.81
C PHE A 101 9.16 12.37 8.17
N ASP A 102 8.13 13.20 8.35
CA ASP A 102 7.29 13.14 9.54
C ASP A 102 6.41 11.89 9.53
N VAL A 103 5.94 11.49 8.34
CA VAL A 103 5.10 10.29 8.16
C VAL A 103 5.54 9.52 6.92
N VAL A 104 5.66 8.20 7.05
CA VAL A 104 5.70 7.27 5.90
C VAL A 104 4.34 6.59 5.77
N HIS A 105 3.74 6.75 4.61
CA HIS A 105 2.51 6.06 4.20
C HIS A 105 2.83 5.00 3.16
N SER A 106 2.13 3.87 3.20
CA SER A 106 2.12 2.91 2.11
C SER A 106 0.81 2.13 2.10
N ASN A 107 0.28 1.91 0.90
CA ASN A 107 -1.01 1.28 0.71
C ASN A 107 -0.92 0.02 -0.14
N ALA A 108 -0.99 -1.15 0.50
CA ALA A 108 -1.03 -2.45 -0.18
C ALA A 108 0.19 -2.67 -1.09
N VAL A 109 1.39 -2.56 -0.52
CA VAL A 109 2.68 -2.74 -1.20
C VAL A 109 3.48 -3.87 -0.57
N ILE A 110 3.47 -3.99 0.76
CA ILE A 110 4.29 -4.95 1.50
C ILE A 110 4.07 -6.40 1.08
N GLU A 111 2.87 -6.75 0.61
CA GLU A 111 2.57 -8.07 0.07
C GLU A 111 3.26 -8.39 -1.27
N HIS A 112 3.76 -7.34 -1.96
CA HIS A 112 4.41 -7.43 -3.28
C HIS A 112 5.94 -7.30 -3.24
N VAL A 113 6.52 -6.92 -2.11
CA VAL A 113 7.98 -6.73 -2.03
C VAL A 113 8.77 -8.05 -2.00
N GLY A 114 8.08 -9.17 -1.84
CA GLY A 114 8.68 -10.51 -1.73
C GLY A 114 8.43 -11.17 -0.39
N GLY A 115 9.20 -12.20 -0.08
CA GLY A 115 9.05 -12.99 1.15
C GLY A 115 9.38 -12.21 2.43
N ARG A 116 9.33 -12.93 3.57
CA ARG A 116 9.40 -12.31 4.90
C ARG A 116 10.63 -11.42 5.14
N GLU A 117 11.79 -11.79 4.61
CA GLU A 117 13.01 -10.98 4.77
C GLU A 117 12.87 -9.60 4.12
N ARG A 118 12.29 -9.56 2.90
CA ARG A 118 12.04 -8.30 2.21
C ARG A 118 10.92 -7.50 2.86
N GLN A 119 9.89 -8.18 3.38
CA GLN A 119 8.84 -7.50 4.16
C GLN A 119 9.41 -6.86 5.44
N ALA A 120 10.35 -7.52 6.12
CA ALA A 120 11.05 -6.96 7.27
C ALA A 120 11.90 -5.74 6.86
N ALA A 121 12.71 -5.87 5.79
CA ALA A 121 13.52 -4.77 5.26
C ALA A 121 12.65 -3.56 4.86
N PHE A 122 11.47 -3.79 4.27
CA PHE A 122 10.52 -2.72 3.96
C PHE A 122 10.03 -1.98 5.22
N VAL A 123 9.68 -2.72 6.28
CA VAL A 123 9.24 -2.10 7.55
C VAL A 123 10.39 -1.35 8.22
N ASP A 124 11.60 -1.94 8.24
CA ASP A 124 12.80 -1.32 8.82
C ASP A 124 13.13 0.00 8.10
N GLU A 125 13.07 0.02 6.77
CA GLU A 125 13.30 1.24 5.98
C GLU A 125 12.20 2.29 6.22
N ALA A 126 10.93 1.88 6.27
CA ALA A 126 9.84 2.81 6.59
C ALA A 126 10.02 3.45 7.98
N LEU A 127 10.43 2.65 8.98
CA LEU A 127 10.71 3.13 10.33
C LEU A 127 12.00 3.97 10.41
N ARG A 128 12.99 3.69 9.55
CA ARG A 128 14.25 4.44 9.50
C ARG A 128 14.04 5.86 8.97
N VAL A 129 13.29 5.99 7.85
CA VAL A 129 13.13 7.28 7.18
C VAL A 129 11.97 8.11 7.75
N GLY A 130 10.98 7.46 8.38
CA GLY A 130 9.81 8.12 8.94
C GLY A 130 9.83 8.20 10.46
N ARG A 131 9.36 9.34 11.01
CA ARG A 131 9.13 9.49 12.46
C ARG A 131 7.91 8.70 12.93
N ARG A 132 6.93 8.59 12.07
CA ARG A 132 5.71 7.78 12.22
C ARG A 132 5.44 7.01 10.95
N VAL A 133 4.79 5.87 11.06
CA VAL A 133 4.40 5.08 9.88
C VAL A 133 2.92 4.75 9.88
N PHE A 134 2.34 4.69 8.67
CA PHE A 134 0.99 4.24 8.39
C PHE A 134 1.04 3.27 7.21
N LEU A 135 1.15 1.99 7.50
CA LEU A 135 1.27 0.95 6.48
C LEU A 135 -0.02 0.14 6.40
N THR A 136 -0.48 -0.17 5.19
CA THR A 136 -1.64 -1.04 5.00
C THR A 136 -1.32 -2.24 4.14
N THR A 137 -1.99 -3.37 4.42
CA THR A 137 -1.89 -4.59 3.62
C THR A 137 -3.23 -5.32 3.60
N PRO A 138 -3.56 -6.09 2.56
CA PRO A 138 -4.70 -6.98 2.59
C PRO A 138 -4.63 -7.98 3.75
N ASN A 139 -5.77 -8.22 4.38
CA ASN A 139 -5.86 -9.19 5.44
C ASN A 139 -5.95 -10.61 4.88
N ARG A 140 -4.95 -11.44 5.11
CA ARG A 140 -4.94 -12.85 4.71
C ARG A 140 -6.18 -13.63 5.16
N TRP A 141 -6.75 -13.28 6.31
CA TRP A 141 -7.90 -13.97 6.87
C TRP A 141 -9.25 -13.42 6.38
N PHE A 142 -9.25 -12.43 5.48
CA PHE A 142 -10.48 -12.01 4.82
C PHE A 142 -10.91 -13.07 3.79
N PRO A 143 -12.21 -13.47 3.74
CA PRO A 143 -12.64 -14.62 2.94
C PRO A 143 -12.42 -14.49 1.43
N VAL A 144 -12.28 -13.26 0.92
CA VAL A 144 -12.05 -13.00 -0.51
C VAL A 144 -10.69 -12.35 -0.69
N GLU A 145 -9.82 -12.97 -1.48
CA GLU A 145 -8.52 -12.39 -1.82
C GLU A 145 -8.73 -11.16 -2.73
N VAL A 146 -8.18 -10.00 -2.31
CA VAL A 146 -8.53 -8.70 -2.89
C VAL A 146 -8.05 -8.49 -4.32
N HIS A 147 -6.90 -9.08 -4.69
CA HIS A 147 -6.30 -8.94 -6.02
C HIS A 147 -6.97 -9.86 -7.02
N THR A 148 -7.18 -11.12 -6.64
CA THR A 148 -7.80 -12.14 -7.51
C THR A 148 -9.31 -12.14 -7.47
N ARG A 149 -9.91 -11.61 -6.38
CA ARG A 149 -11.35 -11.67 -6.08
C ARG A 149 -11.88 -13.11 -5.94
N LEU A 150 -11.00 -14.06 -5.66
CA LEU A 150 -11.36 -15.46 -5.44
C LEU A 150 -11.65 -15.72 -3.96
N PRO A 151 -12.76 -16.39 -3.64
CA PRO A 151 -13.07 -16.74 -2.26
C PRO A 151 -12.19 -17.91 -1.80
N LEU A 152 -11.60 -17.80 -0.60
CA LEU A 152 -10.90 -18.83 0.16
C LEU A 152 -9.68 -19.48 -0.50
N VAL A 153 -9.37 -19.18 -1.77
CA VAL A 153 -8.27 -19.84 -2.51
C VAL A 153 -6.92 -19.62 -1.82
N HIS A 154 -6.67 -18.41 -1.31
CA HIS A 154 -5.43 -18.06 -0.60
C HIS A 154 -5.29 -18.72 0.79
N TRP A 155 -6.31 -19.44 1.27
CA TRP A 155 -6.25 -20.26 2.49
C TRP A 155 -5.81 -21.70 2.21
N LEU A 156 -5.86 -22.13 0.95
CA LEU A 156 -5.41 -23.45 0.55
C LEU A 156 -3.89 -23.57 0.71
N PRO A 157 -3.37 -24.80 0.87
CA PRO A 157 -1.95 -25.06 0.71
C PRO A 157 -1.43 -24.49 -0.61
N GLU A 158 -0.21 -23.95 -0.60
CA GLU A 158 0.38 -23.21 -1.71
C GLU A 158 0.29 -23.92 -3.06
N SER A 159 0.53 -25.26 -3.06
CA SER A 159 0.43 -26.08 -4.27
C SER A 159 -0.98 -26.14 -4.86
N LEU A 160 -2.02 -26.12 -4.02
CA LEU A 160 -3.43 -26.14 -4.45
C LEU A 160 -3.89 -24.74 -4.84
N ALA A 161 -3.53 -23.71 -4.07
CA ALA A 161 -3.78 -22.33 -4.41
C ALA A 161 -3.15 -21.98 -5.76
N GLY A 162 -1.89 -22.35 -5.97
CA GLY A 162 -1.19 -22.15 -7.22
C GLY A 162 -1.89 -22.77 -8.42
N ARG A 163 -2.35 -24.01 -8.32
CA ARG A 163 -3.13 -24.66 -9.39
C ARG A 163 -4.46 -23.96 -9.64
N ALA A 164 -5.15 -23.53 -8.59
CA ALA A 164 -6.39 -22.75 -8.74
C ALA A 164 -6.14 -21.42 -9.45
N TYR A 165 -5.07 -20.71 -9.14
CA TYR A 165 -4.68 -19.49 -9.83
C TYR A 165 -4.35 -19.72 -11.31
N ASP A 166 -3.68 -20.82 -11.65
CA ASP A 166 -3.37 -21.17 -13.05
C ASP A 166 -4.65 -21.43 -13.86
N VAL A 167 -5.56 -22.23 -13.30
CA VAL A 167 -6.83 -22.56 -13.97
C VAL A 167 -7.65 -21.31 -14.30
N VAL A 168 -7.60 -20.28 -13.44
CA VAL A 168 -8.36 -19.04 -13.68
C VAL A 168 -7.52 -17.95 -14.37
N GLY A 169 -6.31 -18.26 -14.83
CA GLY A 169 -5.43 -17.30 -15.52
C GLY A 169 -4.86 -16.20 -14.62
N LYS A 170 -4.64 -16.50 -13.34
CA LYS A 170 -4.13 -15.54 -12.33
C LYS A 170 -2.86 -16.05 -11.64
N SER A 171 -1.97 -16.72 -12.37
CA SER A 171 -0.71 -17.29 -11.86
C SER A 171 0.20 -16.26 -11.16
N TRP A 172 0.12 -14.99 -11.56
CA TRP A 172 0.81 -13.87 -10.91
C TRP A 172 0.47 -13.68 -9.42
N ALA A 173 -0.68 -14.18 -8.97
CA ALA A 173 -1.09 -14.09 -7.55
C ALA A 173 -0.28 -14.99 -6.62
N ARG A 174 0.54 -15.89 -7.14
CA ARG A 174 1.47 -16.72 -6.36
C ARG A 174 2.55 -15.90 -5.67
N ASP A 175 2.88 -14.74 -6.25
CA ASP A 175 3.92 -13.82 -5.74
C ASP A 175 3.37 -12.85 -4.68
N ASN A 176 2.09 -12.98 -4.31
CA ASN A 176 1.48 -12.17 -3.26
C ASN A 176 1.72 -12.82 -1.89
N HIS A 177 2.57 -12.22 -1.08
CA HIS A 177 2.91 -12.66 0.27
C HIS A 177 1.98 -12.02 1.32
N LEU A 178 0.73 -12.50 1.37
CA LEU A 178 -0.31 -11.97 2.25
C LEU A 178 0.00 -12.19 3.73
N LEU A 179 -0.32 -11.21 4.56
CA LEU A 179 -0.07 -11.20 6.00
C LEU A 179 -1.37 -11.33 6.81
N GLY A 180 -1.31 -12.14 7.87
CA GLY A 180 -2.29 -12.11 8.96
C GLY A 180 -1.92 -11.02 9.99
N PRO A 181 -2.83 -10.69 10.94
CA PRO A 181 -2.54 -9.66 11.95
C PRO A 181 -1.29 -9.94 12.79
N ALA A 182 -1.07 -11.19 13.20
CA ALA A 182 0.11 -11.60 13.99
C ALA A 182 1.40 -11.51 13.15
N ASP A 183 1.34 -11.98 11.89
CA ASP A 183 2.49 -11.90 10.98
C ASP A 183 2.88 -10.44 10.72
N PHE A 184 1.89 -9.57 10.46
CA PHE A 184 2.12 -8.16 10.22
C PHE A 184 2.71 -7.47 11.45
N ARG A 185 2.12 -7.72 12.64
CA ARG A 185 2.66 -7.20 13.92
C ARG A 185 4.11 -7.62 14.16
N SER A 186 4.48 -8.86 13.85
CA SER A 186 5.82 -9.41 14.09
C SER A 186 6.93 -8.88 13.18
N LEU A 187 6.58 -8.07 12.17
CA LEU A 187 7.56 -7.33 11.35
C LEU A 187 8.07 -6.07 12.04
N PHE A 188 7.38 -5.57 13.06
CA PHE A 188 7.75 -4.34 13.75
C PHE A 188 8.57 -4.65 15.00
N PRO A 189 9.79 -4.09 15.13
CA PRO A 189 10.65 -4.34 16.29
C PRO A 189 10.14 -3.69 17.59
N GLY A 190 9.34 -2.63 17.46
CA GLY A 190 8.83 -1.84 18.57
C GLY A 190 7.31 -1.89 18.74
N ALA A 191 6.79 -0.89 19.45
CA ALA A 191 5.35 -0.72 19.63
C ALA A 191 4.69 -0.32 18.31
N VAL A 192 3.64 -1.05 17.92
CA VAL A 192 2.81 -0.78 16.76
C VAL A 192 1.37 -1.17 17.06
N GLU A 193 0.44 -0.34 16.68
CA GLU A 193 -0.98 -0.69 16.70
C GLU A 193 -1.38 -1.35 15.38
N ILE A 194 -1.97 -2.54 15.44
CA ILE A 194 -2.53 -3.21 14.27
C ILE A 194 -4.05 -3.11 14.33
N ARG A 195 -4.64 -2.35 13.41
CA ARG A 195 -6.10 -2.26 13.24
C ARG A 195 -6.56 -3.19 12.12
N ASN A 196 -7.56 -4.01 12.45
CA ASN A 196 -8.21 -4.88 11.48
C ASN A 196 -9.51 -4.20 10.99
N LEU A 197 -9.49 -3.77 9.73
CA LEU A 197 -10.66 -3.17 9.06
C LEU A 197 -11.49 -4.20 8.28
N GLY A 198 -11.28 -5.50 8.51
CA GLY A 198 -11.85 -6.60 7.76
C GLY A 198 -10.99 -6.95 6.54
N LEU A 199 -11.23 -6.28 5.42
CA LEU A 199 -10.51 -6.47 4.16
C LEU A 199 -9.01 -6.11 4.25
N THR A 200 -8.65 -5.16 5.11
CA THR A 200 -7.32 -4.56 5.21
C THR A 200 -6.85 -4.52 6.65
N LEU A 201 -5.58 -4.77 6.88
CA LEU A 201 -4.85 -4.47 8.11
C LEU A 201 -4.15 -3.12 7.97
N VAL A 202 -4.05 -2.39 9.06
CA VAL A 202 -3.35 -1.11 9.15
C VAL A 202 -2.39 -1.17 10.33
N ALA A 203 -1.12 -0.83 10.10
CA ALA A 203 -0.10 -0.66 11.13
C ALA A 203 0.16 0.84 11.35
N ILE A 204 0.17 1.26 12.60
CA ILE A 204 0.31 2.67 13.02
C ILE A 204 1.35 2.73 14.16
N THR A 205 2.35 3.64 14.01
CA THR A 205 3.31 3.94 15.10
C THR A 205 3.19 5.37 15.54
#